data_5dec126fb5d08d58f95117657038edb1
#
_entry.id   5dec126fb5d08d58f95117657038edb1
#
_cell.length_a   1.000
_cell.length_b   1.000
_cell.length_c   1.000
_cell.angle_alpha   90.00
_cell.angle_beta   90.00
_cell.angle_gamma   90.00
#
_symmetry.space_group_name_H-M   'P 1'
#
loop_
_entity.id
_entity.type
_entity.pdbx_description
1 polymer ?
#
loop_
_entity_poly.entity_id
_entity_poly.type
_entity_poly.pdbx_seq_one_letter_code
_entity_poly.pdbx_strand_id
1 'polypeptide(L)'
;MGNPKAFLEIHRQEAGYRPIHDRIHDFGEVEQTLSTRERKLQASRCMDCGVPFCHWACPLGNKAPEWNDALYRGDWELAFRLLTATNPFPEFTGRICPALCEKACVLNRFNHEPTTNREDEAAIIEAAFREGYIQPKTDIKRNGKKVAVIGAGPAGLAAANDLNLMGYKVTVFEKNEAAGGLLRYGIPNFKLNKAIIDRRISLLEQEGIEFKYNNPLPIPPRGEGVDALLKALNEQYPSPSGEAGKGVFDAVVLATGTPTARDLRTPGRDLKGVHFALEFLAQQNRVLAGMEFSKDERVTAKGKDVLVIGGGDTGSDCIGTAHRQGCKSVTQIEIMPKPVEGPEDPQNPWPNWPRTLKTTSSHEEGCTRRWNINTLEFLGENGKLTGVKVQEIDWQPNPEGGRPIMVEKGKPEIIKAELCLLAMGFLKPEHPEYPRNVFVCGDSANGASLVVRAMASGKQTALRVNNYLSK
;
A
#
# COMPACT_ATOMS: atom_id res chain seq x y z
N MET A 1 -5.05 -20.99 23.79
CA MET A 1 -6.49 -20.68 23.75
C MET A 1 -6.76 -19.48 24.62
N GLY A 2 -7.33 -18.39 24.09
CA GLY A 2 -7.69 -17.19 24.85
C GLY A 2 -8.69 -17.51 25.98
N ASN A 3 -9.25 -16.49 26.59
CA ASN A 3 -10.34 -16.69 27.54
C ASN A 3 -11.61 -17.08 26.76
N PRO A 4 -12.17 -18.28 26.95
CA PRO A 4 -13.30 -18.80 26.16
C PRO A 4 -14.59 -17.97 26.27
N LYS A 5 -14.68 -17.06 27.22
CA LYS A 5 -15.83 -16.16 27.43
C LYS A 5 -15.53 -14.70 27.08
N ALA A 6 -14.26 -14.36 26.81
CA ALA A 6 -13.88 -12.94 26.65
C ALA A 6 -14.64 -12.24 25.51
N PHE A 7 -14.90 -12.92 24.39
CA PHE A 7 -15.66 -12.35 23.28
C PHE A 7 -17.14 -12.07 23.61
N LEU A 8 -17.67 -12.61 24.71
CA LEU A 8 -19.01 -12.34 25.22
C LEU A 8 -19.03 -11.19 26.25
N GLU A 9 -17.92 -10.99 26.94
CA GLU A 9 -17.82 -10.11 28.11
C GLU A 9 -17.06 -8.82 27.81
N ILE A 10 -16.16 -8.84 26.82
CA ILE A 10 -15.25 -7.74 26.46
C ILE A 10 -15.61 -7.23 25.08
N HIS A 11 -16.02 -5.96 24.99
CA HIS A 11 -16.24 -5.31 23.70
C HIS A 11 -14.95 -5.01 22.97
N ARG A 12 -15.02 -4.89 21.62
CA ARG A 12 -13.90 -4.42 20.82
C ARG A 12 -13.52 -3.00 21.20
N GLN A 13 -12.25 -2.79 21.49
CA GLN A 13 -11.65 -1.50 21.73
C GLN A 13 -10.49 -1.30 20.78
N GLU A 14 -10.55 -0.26 19.97
CA GLU A 14 -9.44 0.20 19.14
C GLU A 14 -8.67 1.28 19.89
N ALA A 15 -7.39 1.43 19.58
CA ALA A 15 -6.56 2.49 20.15
C ALA A 15 -7.01 3.89 19.72
N GLY A 16 -7.66 3.97 18.54
CA GLY A 16 -8.13 5.22 17.98
C GLY A 16 -7.02 6.10 17.41
N TYR A 17 -7.36 7.36 17.23
CA TYR A 17 -6.49 8.36 16.62
C TYR A 17 -6.20 9.52 17.57
N ARG A 18 -5.11 10.22 17.35
CA ARG A 18 -4.83 11.51 17.98
C ARG A 18 -5.99 12.49 17.70
N PRO A 19 -6.32 13.42 18.63
CA PRO A 19 -7.35 14.42 18.41
C PRO A 19 -7.14 15.21 17.11
N ILE A 20 -8.24 15.52 16.39
CA ILE A 20 -8.17 16.16 15.06
C ILE A 20 -7.41 17.49 15.13
N HIS A 21 -7.71 18.31 16.16
CA HIS A 21 -7.10 19.63 16.33
C HIS A 21 -5.58 19.58 16.57
N ASP A 22 -5.04 18.45 17.00
CA ASP A 22 -3.59 18.26 17.15
C ASP A 22 -2.98 17.69 15.87
N ARG A 23 -3.58 16.60 15.35
CA ARG A 23 -2.99 15.80 14.28
C ARG A 23 -2.94 16.48 12.91
N ILE A 24 -3.79 17.50 12.67
CA ILE A 24 -3.78 18.26 11.41
C ILE A 24 -2.63 19.27 11.30
N HIS A 25 -1.90 19.52 12.38
CA HIS A 25 -0.79 20.50 12.41
C HIS A 25 0.58 19.87 12.21
N ASP A 26 0.67 18.55 12.15
CA ASP A 26 1.92 17.83 11.90
C ASP A 26 1.75 16.64 10.97
N PHE A 27 2.86 15.99 10.60
CA PHE A 27 2.89 14.78 9.78
C PHE A 27 3.29 13.53 10.58
N GLY A 28 3.20 13.57 11.91
CA GLY A 28 3.41 12.40 12.78
C GLY A 28 2.30 11.37 12.64
N GLU A 29 2.56 10.11 13.00
CA GLU A 29 1.56 9.04 12.93
C GLU A 29 0.31 9.41 13.71
N VAL A 30 -0.86 9.19 13.10
CA VAL A 30 -2.15 9.56 13.70
C VAL A 30 -2.72 8.47 14.59
N GLU A 31 -2.37 7.20 14.33
CA GLU A 31 -2.83 6.07 15.13
C GLU A 31 -2.17 6.06 16.50
N GLN A 32 -2.95 5.75 17.51
CA GLN A 32 -2.49 5.50 18.88
C GLN A 32 -2.26 4.01 19.10
N THR A 33 -1.77 3.63 20.25
CA THR A 33 -1.61 2.23 20.64
C THR A 33 -2.24 1.97 22.00
N LEU A 34 -2.87 0.82 22.16
CA LEU A 34 -3.38 0.37 23.45
C LEU A 34 -2.23 0.06 24.41
N SER A 35 -2.49 0.24 25.71
CA SER A 35 -1.58 -0.24 26.76
C SER A 35 -1.43 -1.76 26.68
N THR A 36 -0.35 -2.29 27.25
CA THR A 36 -0.11 -3.75 27.34
C THR A 36 -1.29 -4.50 27.98
N ARG A 37 -1.93 -3.91 28.98
CA ARG A 37 -3.11 -4.52 29.65
C ARG A 37 -4.31 -4.59 28.73
N GLU A 38 -4.65 -3.49 28.07
CA GLU A 38 -5.75 -3.42 27.12
C GLU A 38 -5.51 -4.35 25.93
N ARG A 39 -4.28 -4.38 25.42
CA ARG A 39 -3.88 -5.28 24.33
C ARG A 39 -4.12 -6.75 24.68
N LYS A 40 -3.73 -7.18 25.89
CA LYS A 40 -4.02 -8.53 26.38
C LYS A 40 -5.52 -8.83 26.43
N LEU A 41 -6.33 -7.86 26.88
CA LEU A 41 -7.79 -8.00 26.91
C LEU A 41 -8.37 -8.14 25.50
N GLN A 42 -7.91 -7.34 24.55
CA GLN A 42 -8.37 -7.45 23.16
C GLN A 42 -7.94 -8.78 22.51
N ALA A 43 -6.70 -9.20 22.69
CA ALA A 43 -6.19 -10.47 22.20
C ALA A 43 -6.97 -11.67 22.78
N SER A 44 -7.40 -11.61 24.07
CA SER A 44 -8.18 -12.67 24.72
C SER A 44 -9.54 -12.94 24.05
N ARG A 45 -10.06 -11.99 23.28
CA ARG A 45 -11.34 -12.12 22.55
C ARG A 45 -11.28 -13.11 21.39
N CYS A 46 -10.09 -13.51 20.95
CA CYS A 46 -9.95 -14.50 19.91
C CYS A 46 -10.53 -15.85 20.34
N MET A 47 -11.48 -16.38 19.57
CA MET A 47 -12.16 -17.66 19.88
C MET A 47 -11.32 -18.90 19.54
N ASP A 48 -10.15 -18.75 18.93
CA ASP A 48 -9.33 -19.85 18.45
C ASP A 48 -10.13 -20.85 17.60
N CYS A 49 -10.71 -20.34 16.51
CA CYS A 49 -11.63 -21.10 15.66
C CYS A 49 -10.95 -22.32 15.03
N GLY A 50 -11.57 -23.50 15.08
CA GLY A 50 -11.08 -24.69 14.39
C GLY A 50 -11.03 -24.55 12.87
N VAL A 51 -11.81 -23.62 12.29
CA VAL A 51 -11.71 -23.15 10.90
C VAL A 51 -11.48 -21.64 10.90
N PRO A 52 -10.22 -21.19 10.96
CA PRO A 52 -9.89 -19.78 11.11
C PRO A 52 -10.01 -19.02 9.79
N PHE A 53 -11.14 -18.40 9.52
CA PHE A 53 -11.37 -17.58 8.31
C PHE A 53 -10.37 -16.43 8.18
N CYS A 54 -9.82 -15.94 9.28
CA CYS A 54 -8.74 -14.94 9.29
C CYS A 54 -7.47 -15.42 8.59
N HIS A 55 -7.09 -16.72 8.70
CA HIS A 55 -5.97 -17.30 7.95
C HIS A 55 -6.24 -17.31 6.46
N TRP A 56 -7.44 -17.78 6.08
CA TRP A 56 -7.84 -17.87 4.68
C TRP A 56 -7.91 -16.49 4.01
N ALA A 57 -8.45 -15.49 4.72
CA ALA A 57 -8.60 -14.14 4.17
C ALA A 57 -7.28 -13.38 4.05
N CYS A 58 -6.26 -13.76 4.83
CA CYS A 58 -4.96 -13.13 4.76
C CYS A 58 -4.13 -13.71 3.60
N PRO A 59 -3.72 -12.92 2.60
CA PRO A 59 -2.87 -13.42 1.51
C PRO A 59 -1.52 -14.00 1.96
N LEU A 60 -1.01 -13.60 3.14
CA LEU A 60 0.19 -14.15 3.76
C LEU A 60 -0.08 -15.41 4.58
N GLY A 61 -1.36 -15.74 4.82
CA GLY A 61 -1.74 -16.87 5.68
C GLY A 61 -1.37 -16.67 7.15
N ASN A 62 -1.48 -15.42 7.65
CA ASN A 62 -1.15 -15.09 9.03
C ASN A 62 -1.98 -15.93 10.02
N LYS A 63 -1.30 -16.45 11.04
CA LYS A 63 -1.86 -17.30 12.08
C LYS A 63 -2.35 -16.47 13.26
N ALA A 64 -3.43 -15.70 13.03
CA ALA A 64 -3.93 -14.76 14.03
C ALA A 64 -4.36 -15.41 15.35
N PRO A 65 -5.05 -16.56 15.41
CA PRO A 65 -5.38 -17.20 16.67
C PRO A 65 -4.16 -17.51 17.53
N GLU A 66 -3.11 -18.06 16.92
CA GLU A 66 -1.91 -18.49 17.63
C GLU A 66 -1.15 -17.33 18.28
N TRP A 67 -0.95 -16.21 17.56
CA TRP A 67 -0.27 -15.08 18.15
C TRP A 67 -1.18 -14.24 19.06
N ASN A 68 -2.51 -14.24 18.88
CA ASN A 68 -3.45 -13.69 19.86
C ASN A 68 -3.39 -14.43 21.21
N ASP A 69 -3.31 -15.77 21.18
CA ASP A 69 -3.15 -16.57 22.40
C ASP A 69 -1.82 -16.27 23.11
N ALA A 70 -0.72 -16.13 22.35
CA ALA A 70 0.56 -15.75 22.91
C ALA A 70 0.52 -14.36 23.56
N LEU A 71 -0.10 -13.35 22.88
CA LEU A 71 -0.31 -12.02 23.45
C LEU A 71 -1.13 -12.04 24.73
N TYR A 72 -2.23 -12.77 24.73
CA TYR A 72 -3.08 -12.94 25.91
C TYR A 72 -2.30 -13.46 27.12
N ARG A 73 -1.44 -14.45 26.90
CA ARG A 73 -0.56 -15.01 27.93
C ARG A 73 0.59 -14.04 28.30
N GLY A 74 0.85 -13.05 27.48
CA GLY A 74 1.96 -12.09 27.66
C GLY A 74 3.28 -12.58 27.15
N ASP A 75 3.28 -13.62 26.32
CA ASP A 75 4.47 -14.12 25.63
C ASP A 75 4.68 -13.38 24.30
N TRP A 76 5.25 -12.19 24.39
CA TRP A 76 5.50 -11.31 23.26
C TRP A 76 6.53 -11.88 22.28
N GLU A 77 7.51 -12.60 22.76
CA GLU A 77 8.52 -13.23 21.90
C GLU A 77 7.92 -14.35 21.07
N LEU A 78 7.06 -15.19 21.67
CA LEU A 78 6.33 -16.22 20.93
C LEU A 78 5.37 -15.59 19.92
N ALA A 79 4.63 -14.54 20.30
CA ALA A 79 3.75 -13.81 19.40
C ALA A 79 4.53 -13.27 18.17
N PHE A 80 5.70 -12.68 18.40
CA PHE A 80 6.60 -12.23 17.34
C PHE A 80 7.04 -13.36 16.41
N ARG A 81 7.48 -14.49 16.97
CA ARG A 81 7.91 -15.66 16.16
C ARG A 81 6.78 -16.22 15.31
N LEU A 82 5.58 -16.32 15.87
CA LEU A 82 4.38 -16.82 15.16
C LEU A 82 3.96 -15.87 14.04
N LEU A 83 3.98 -14.56 14.28
CA LEU A 83 3.62 -13.54 13.30
C LEU A 83 4.63 -13.51 12.14
N THR A 84 5.92 -13.50 12.45
CA THR A 84 6.98 -13.39 11.44
C THR A 84 7.25 -14.68 10.67
N ALA A 85 6.71 -15.81 11.10
CA ALA A 85 6.74 -17.06 10.35
C ALA A 85 6.03 -16.94 8.97
N THR A 86 5.04 -16.06 8.86
CA THR A 86 4.27 -15.84 7.63
C THR A 86 4.46 -14.44 7.06
N ASN A 87 4.56 -13.43 7.92
CA ASN A 87 4.65 -12.01 7.55
C ASN A 87 6.08 -11.47 7.74
N PRO A 88 6.82 -11.14 6.67
CA PRO A 88 8.18 -10.64 6.81
C PRO A 88 8.25 -9.20 7.33
N PHE A 89 7.19 -8.40 7.16
CA PHE A 89 7.18 -6.97 7.49
C PHE A 89 5.89 -6.54 8.21
N PRO A 90 5.64 -7.03 9.44
CA PRO A 90 4.44 -6.69 10.19
C PRO A 90 4.31 -5.19 10.50
N GLU A 91 5.42 -4.46 10.57
CA GLU A 91 5.43 -3.01 10.78
C GLU A 91 4.75 -2.23 9.65
N PHE A 92 4.71 -2.78 8.43
CA PHE A 92 3.99 -2.18 7.30
C PHE A 92 2.52 -2.60 7.33
N THR A 93 2.24 -3.90 7.41
CA THR A 93 0.86 -4.40 7.40
C THR A 93 0.07 -3.95 8.61
N GLY A 94 0.67 -3.93 9.79
CA GLY A 94 0.03 -3.46 11.01
C GLY A 94 -0.41 -1.99 10.99
N ARG A 95 0.17 -1.18 10.08
CA ARG A 95 -0.21 0.24 9.91
C ARG A 95 -1.16 0.49 8.75
N ILE A 96 -0.94 -0.16 7.60
CA ILE A 96 -1.62 0.22 6.36
C ILE A 96 -2.42 -0.90 5.69
N CYS A 97 -2.41 -2.12 6.23
CA CYS A 97 -3.29 -3.17 5.74
C CYS A 97 -4.74 -2.86 6.14
N PRO A 98 -5.72 -3.01 5.22
CA PRO A 98 -7.12 -2.80 5.56
C PRO A 98 -7.70 -3.91 6.46
N ALA A 99 -6.88 -4.88 6.88
CA ALA A 99 -7.23 -5.99 7.77
C ALA A 99 -8.31 -6.94 7.21
N LEU A 100 -8.02 -7.57 6.08
CA LEU A 100 -8.89 -8.61 5.49
C LEU A 100 -9.23 -9.70 6.51
N CYS A 101 -8.28 -10.04 7.39
CA CYS A 101 -8.45 -11.02 8.47
C CYS A 101 -9.53 -10.61 9.49
N GLU A 102 -9.64 -9.32 9.81
CA GLU A 102 -10.66 -8.81 10.72
C GLU A 102 -12.05 -8.84 10.07
N LYS A 103 -12.13 -8.49 8.77
CA LYS A 103 -13.42 -8.57 8.04
C LYS A 103 -13.93 -9.99 7.92
N ALA A 104 -13.04 -10.98 7.78
CA ALA A 104 -13.39 -12.39 7.75
C ALA A 104 -13.46 -13.05 9.14
N CYS A 105 -13.15 -12.33 10.21
CA CYS A 105 -13.26 -12.86 11.57
C CYS A 105 -14.70 -13.31 11.86
N VAL A 106 -14.86 -14.46 12.54
CA VAL A 106 -16.19 -15.00 12.89
C VAL A 106 -16.96 -14.02 13.78
N LEU A 107 -16.27 -13.32 14.68
CA LEU A 107 -16.89 -12.27 15.53
C LEU A 107 -17.45 -11.12 14.69
N ASN A 108 -16.86 -10.80 13.54
CA ASN A 108 -17.43 -9.79 12.65
C ASN A 108 -18.80 -10.21 12.07
N ARG A 109 -19.05 -11.53 11.93
CA ARG A 109 -20.33 -12.05 11.45
C ARG A 109 -21.43 -11.93 12.50
N PHE A 110 -21.10 -12.03 13.80
CA PHE A 110 -22.08 -12.06 14.90
C PHE A 110 -22.46 -10.67 15.42
N ASN A 111 -21.47 -9.89 15.79
CA ASN A 111 -21.67 -8.61 16.49
C ASN A 111 -20.90 -7.44 15.86
N HIS A 112 -20.27 -7.66 14.70
CA HIS A 112 -19.43 -6.69 14.01
C HIS A 112 -18.22 -6.19 14.85
N GLU A 113 -17.81 -6.98 15.84
CA GLU A 113 -16.68 -6.70 16.71
C GLU A 113 -15.54 -7.71 16.53
N PRO A 114 -14.84 -7.74 15.38
CA PRO A 114 -13.71 -8.66 15.15
C PRO A 114 -12.58 -8.43 16.16
N THR A 115 -11.59 -9.32 16.17
CA THR A 115 -10.32 -9.11 16.88
C THR A 115 -9.55 -7.92 16.28
N THR A 116 -8.61 -7.34 17.05
CA THR A 116 -7.81 -6.16 16.68
C THR A 116 -6.50 -6.54 15.97
N ASN A 117 -6.56 -7.49 15.04
CA ASN A 117 -5.38 -8.14 14.47
C ASN A 117 -4.36 -7.17 13.86
N ARG A 118 -4.81 -6.11 13.17
CA ARG A 118 -3.92 -5.13 12.55
C ARG A 118 -3.11 -4.34 13.60
N GLU A 119 -3.79 -3.89 14.64
CA GLU A 119 -3.12 -3.18 15.72
C GLU A 119 -2.22 -4.11 16.55
N ASP A 120 -2.61 -5.38 16.69
CA ASP A 120 -1.81 -6.40 17.37
C ASP A 120 -0.53 -6.70 16.59
N GLU A 121 -0.59 -6.80 15.25
CA GLU A 121 0.61 -6.91 14.40
C GLU A 121 1.59 -5.76 14.65
N ALA A 122 1.08 -4.50 14.65
CA ALA A 122 1.91 -3.33 14.90
C ALA A 122 2.51 -3.36 16.31
N ALA A 123 1.74 -3.71 17.33
CA ALA A 123 2.20 -3.78 18.71
C ALA A 123 3.27 -4.87 18.91
N ILE A 124 3.07 -6.06 18.33
CA ILE A 124 4.02 -7.17 18.40
C ILE A 124 5.35 -6.78 17.79
N ILE A 125 5.35 -6.23 16.59
CA ILE A 125 6.60 -5.91 15.90
C ILE A 125 7.35 -4.74 16.56
N GLU A 126 6.64 -3.73 17.07
CA GLU A 126 7.28 -2.64 17.79
C GLU A 126 7.87 -3.11 19.13
N ALA A 127 7.17 -4.01 19.83
CA ALA A 127 7.74 -4.66 21.01
C ALA A 127 8.99 -5.47 20.65
N ALA A 128 8.98 -6.22 19.55
CA ALA A 128 10.12 -7.02 19.12
C ALA A 128 11.37 -6.19 18.78
N PHE A 129 11.20 -5.02 18.17
CA PHE A 129 12.32 -4.07 17.96
C PHE A 129 12.81 -3.47 19.27
N ARG A 130 11.90 -3.06 20.16
CA ARG A 130 12.26 -2.43 21.43
C ARG A 130 12.99 -3.39 22.38
N GLU A 131 12.50 -4.63 22.49
CA GLU A 131 13.05 -5.67 23.38
C GLU A 131 14.24 -6.42 22.74
N GLY A 132 14.59 -6.13 21.47
CA GLY A 132 15.73 -6.73 20.80
C GLY A 132 15.51 -8.18 20.34
N TYR A 133 14.27 -8.63 20.15
CA TYR A 133 13.99 -9.97 19.59
C TYR A 133 14.37 -10.07 18.11
N ILE A 134 14.43 -8.92 17.43
CA ILE A 134 14.87 -8.84 16.05
C ILE A 134 16.38 -8.64 16.00
N GLN A 135 17.07 -9.61 15.44
CA GLN A 135 18.52 -9.56 15.18
C GLN A 135 18.78 -9.86 13.70
N PRO A 136 19.78 -9.20 13.09
CA PRO A 136 20.16 -9.53 11.71
C PRO A 136 20.62 -11.00 11.60
N LYS A 137 20.11 -11.71 10.61
CA LYS A 137 20.54 -13.07 10.29
C LYS A 137 21.79 -13.02 9.43
N THR A 138 22.97 -13.08 10.06
CA THR A 138 24.28 -12.94 9.38
C THR A 138 24.91 -14.29 9.01
N ASP A 139 24.42 -15.40 9.53
CA ASP A 139 24.94 -16.76 9.36
C ASP A 139 24.34 -17.50 8.14
N ILE A 140 23.76 -16.76 7.18
CA ILE A 140 23.09 -17.33 6.02
C ILE A 140 24.13 -18.03 5.11
N LYS A 141 23.97 -19.35 4.95
CA LYS A 141 24.81 -20.14 4.06
C LYS A 141 24.52 -19.79 2.60
N ARG A 142 25.48 -19.19 1.92
CA ARG A 142 25.35 -18.77 0.51
C ARG A 142 25.48 -19.96 -0.44
N ASN A 143 24.58 -20.01 -1.46
CA ASN A 143 24.56 -21.05 -2.49
C ASN A 143 25.34 -20.68 -3.76
N GLY A 144 25.99 -19.52 -3.81
CA GLY A 144 26.82 -19.05 -4.93
C GLY A 144 26.03 -18.37 -6.07
N LYS A 145 24.69 -18.47 -6.09
CA LYS A 145 23.85 -17.88 -7.15
C LYS A 145 23.41 -16.45 -6.81
N LYS A 146 23.21 -15.65 -7.85
CA LYS A 146 22.90 -14.21 -7.75
C LYS A 146 21.53 -13.91 -8.35
N VAL A 147 20.73 -13.11 -7.65
CA VAL A 147 19.40 -12.68 -8.12
C VAL A 147 19.31 -11.16 -8.11
N ALA A 148 18.87 -10.58 -9.23
CA ALA A 148 18.50 -9.17 -9.31
C ALA A 148 17.02 -9.00 -9.00
N VAL A 149 16.68 -8.01 -8.16
CA VAL A 149 15.31 -7.59 -7.89
C VAL A 149 15.15 -6.14 -8.35
N ILE A 150 14.24 -5.89 -9.29
CA ILE A 150 14.02 -4.57 -9.89
C ILE A 150 12.80 -3.93 -9.25
N GLY A 151 13.04 -2.95 -8.38
CA GLY A 151 12.05 -2.25 -7.57
C GLY A 151 12.08 -2.66 -6.10
N ALA A 152 12.27 -1.68 -5.22
CA ALA A 152 12.34 -1.83 -3.77
C ALA A 152 11.00 -1.52 -3.08
N GLY A 153 9.86 -1.75 -3.73
CA GLY A 153 8.53 -1.72 -3.12
C GLY A 153 8.25 -2.99 -2.29
N PRO A 154 7.06 -3.09 -1.64
CA PRO A 154 6.76 -4.19 -0.72
C PRO A 154 6.89 -5.59 -1.35
N ALA A 155 6.55 -5.76 -2.63
CA ALA A 155 6.73 -7.03 -3.34
C ALA A 155 8.20 -7.38 -3.55
N GLY A 156 9.01 -6.41 -4.01
CA GLY A 156 10.44 -6.60 -4.23
C GLY A 156 11.19 -6.86 -2.92
N LEU A 157 10.86 -6.11 -1.86
CA LEU A 157 11.45 -6.32 -0.54
C LEU A 157 11.12 -7.72 0.02
N ALA A 158 9.86 -8.18 -0.13
CA ALA A 158 9.47 -9.51 0.32
C ALA A 158 10.16 -10.63 -0.48
N ALA A 159 10.29 -10.45 -1.81
CA ALA A 159 11.05 -11.39 -2.64
C ALA A 159 12.54 -11.40 -2.28
N ALA A 160 13.14 -10.23 -2.09
CA ALA A 160 14.55 -10.09 -1.73
C ALA A 160 14.86 -10.73 -0.37
N ASN A 161 13.99 -10.48 0.64
CA ASN A 161 14.11 -11.10 1.96
C ASN A 161 14.12 -12.63 1.88
N ASP A 162 13.10 -13.21 1.25
CA ASP A 162 12.98 -14.68 1.20
C ASP A 162 14.10 -15.31 0.38
N LEU A 163 14.51 -14.71 -0.76
CA LEU A 163 15.64 -15.18 -1.56
C LEU A 163 16.96 -15.09 -0.78
N ASN A 164 17.18 -14.00 -0.05
CA ASN A 164 18.36 -13.85 0.80
C ASN A 164 18.43 -14.96 1.86
N LEU A 165 17.29 -15.22 2.55
CA LEU A 165 17.20 -16.29 3.54
C LEU A 165 17.39 -17.70 2.94
N MET A 166 17.09 -17.90 1.64
CA MET A 166 17.37 -19.14 0.90
C MET A 166 18.84 -19.24 0.44
N GLY A 167 19.68 -18.27 0.78
CA GLY A 167 21.12 -18.30 0.50
C GLY A 167 21.55 -17.65 -0.81
N TYR A 168 20.64 -17.02 -1.56
CA TYR A 168 21.02 -16.28 -2.76
C TYR A 168 21.72 -14.96 -2.42
N LYS A 169 22.67 -14.53 -3.25
CA LYS A 169 23.17 -13.16 -3.21
C LYS A 169 22.19 -12.26 -3.96
N VAL A 170 21.51 -11.37 -3.22
CA VAL A 170 20.45 -10.52 -3.77
C VAL A 170 20.92 -9.09 -3.91
N THR A 171 20.74 -8.52 -5.11
CA THR A 171 20.92 -7.08 -5.37
C THR A 171 19.58 -6.48 -5.76
N VAL A 172 19.12 -5.47 -5.03
CA VAL A 172 17.87 -4.74 -5.28
C VAL A 172 18.20 -3.42 -5.97
N PHE A 173 17.59 -3.18 -7.14
CA PHE A 173 17.73 -1.96 -7.91
C PHE A 173 16.51 -1.08 -7.72
N GLU A 174 16.72 0.15 -7.29
CA GLU A 174 15.65 1.14 -7.07
C GLU A 174 15.96 2.42 -7.87
N LYS A 175 14.99 2.88 -8.64
CA LYS A 175 15.12 4.09 -9.46
C LYS A 175 15.19 5.39 -8.67
N ASN A 176 14.59 5.39 -7.47
CA ASN A 176 14.55 6.53 -6.59
C ASN A 176 15.74 6.52 -5.62
N GLU A 177 15.83 7.59 -4.85
CA GLU A 177 16.89 7.84 -3.86
C GLU A 177 16.83 6.91 -2.63
N ALA A 178 15.69 6.23 -2.39
CA ALA A 178 15.52 5.32 -1.26
C ALA A 178 14.51 4.20 -1.55
N ALA A 179 14.65 3.08 -0.81
CA ALA A 179 13.73 1.95 -0.88
C ALA A 179 12.37 2.24 -0.22
N GLY A 180 11.37 1.45 -0.57
CA GLY A 180 10.03 1.46 -0.01
C GLY A 180 8.91 1.58 -1.05
N GLY A 181 9.20 2.02 -2.27
CA GLY A 181 8.18 2.20 -3.31
C GLY A 181 7.01 3.05 -2.81
N LEU A 182 5.75 2.62 -3.01
CA LEU A 182 4.59 3.37 -2.55
C LEU A 182 4.48 3.50 -1.02
N LEU A 183 5.12 2.63 -0.23
CA LEU A 183 5.19 2.82 1.23
C LEU A 183 5.88 4.14 1.58
N ARG A 184 6.92 4.51 0.82
CA ARG A 184 7.68 5.75 1.01
C ARG A 184 7.08 6.92 0.27
N TYR A 185 6.76 6.74 -1.01
CA TYR A 185 6.40 7.84 -1.90
C TYR A 185 4.89 8.04 -2.06
N GLY A 186 4.07 7.03 -1.81
CA GLY A 186 2.61 7.11 -1.95
C GLY A 186 1.90 7.32 -0.61
N ILE A 187 2.24 6.52 0.40
CA ILE A 187 1.61 6.59 1.72
C ILE A 187 2.11 7.83 2.48
N PRO A 188 1.23 8.67 3.05
CA PRO A 188 1.65 9.81 3.86
C PRO A 188 2.40 9.39 5.13
N ASN A 189 3.31 10.26 5.60
CA ASN A 189 4.08 10.00 6.82
C ASN A 189 3.18 9.83 8.06
N PHE A 190 2.04 10.50 8.10
CA PHE A 190 1.09 10.40 9.21
C PHE A 190 0.30 9.07 9.26
N LYS A 191 0.43 8.21 8.22
CA LYS A 191 -0.07 6.82 8.23
C LYS A 191 1.05 5.79 8.41
N LEU A 192 2.24 6.09 7.90
CA LEU A 192 3.44 5.25 8.01
C LEU A 192 4.67 6.12 8.06
N ASN A 193 5.25 6.25 9.25
CA ASN A 193 6.49 6.99 9.45
C ASN A 193 7.64 6.35 8.65
N LYS A 194 8.36 7.17 7.88
CA LYS A 194 9.41 6.69 6.99
C LYS A 194 10.61 6.09 7.73
N ALA A 195 10.85 6.50 8.97
CA ALA A 195 11.86 5.87 9.83
C ALA A 195 11.60 4.37 10.08
N ILE A 196 10.33 3.93 10.03
CA ILE A 196 9.97 2.51 10.13
C ILE A 196 10.50 1.73 8.92
N ILE A 197 10.40 2.33 7.72
CA ILE A 197 10.94 1.74 6.50
C ILE A 197 12.47 1.70 6.58
N ASP A 198 13.12 2.81 6.97
CA ASP A 198 14.58 2.91 7.07
C ASP A 198 15.13 1.87 8.05
N ARG A 199 14.49 1.69 9.20
CA ARG A 199 14.85 0.66 10.19
C ARG A 199 14.83 -0.75 9.57
N ARG A 200 13.81 -1.08 8.77
CA ARG A 200 13.73 -2.39 8.09
C ARG A 200 14.78 -2.55 7.00
N ILE A 201 15.00 -1.51 6.20
CA ILE A 201 16.02 -1.54 5.13
C ILE A 201 17.41 -1.76 5.73
N SER A 202 17.75 -1.03 6.80
CA SER A 202 19.02 -1.22 7.49
C SER A 202 19.21 -2.66 8.01
N LEU A 203 18.15 -3.30 8.51
CA LEU A 203 18.21 -4.72 8.90
C LEU A 203 18.49 -5.63 7.69
N LEU A 204 17.81 -5.43 6.57
CA LEU A 204 18.01 -6.21 5.35
C LEU A 204 19.43 -6.02 4.77
N GLU A 205 19.99 -4.82 4.85
CA GLU A 205 21.37 -4.54 4.47
C GLU A 205 22.36 -5.30 5.37
N GLN A 206 22.16 -5.30 6.67
CA GLN A 206 22.95 -6.07 7.62
C GLN A 206 22.87 -7.59 7.37
N GLU A 207 21.76 -8.08 6.87
CA GLU A 207 21.58 -9.48 6.46
C GLU A 207 22.21 -9.81 5.09
N GLY A 208 22.81 -8.80 4.41
CA GLY A 208 23.60 -8.97 3.20
C GLY A 208 22.84 -8.76 1.88
N ILE A 209 21.67 -8.12 1.91
CA ILE A 209 21.00 -7.63 0.69
C ILE A 209 21.67 -6.33 0.27
N GLU A 210 22.08 -6.26 -0.99
CA GLU A 210 22.70 -5.06 -1.58
C GLU A 210 21.61 -4.19 -2.23
N PHE A 211 21.57 -2.89 -1.89
CA PHE A 211 20.67 -1.93 -2.53
C PHE A 211 21.44 -0.98 -3.44
N LYS A 212 20.91 -0.75 -4.66
CA LYS A 212 21.42 0.21 -5.66
C LYS A 212 20.33 1.26 -5.91
N TYR A 213 20.49 2.41 -5.27
CA TYR A 213 19.59 3.56 -5.42
C TYR A 213 19.96 4.43 -6.60
N ASN A 214 19.03 5.31 -7.01
CA ASN A 214 19.20 6.21 -8.16
C ASN A 214 19.61 5.45 -9.43
N ASN A 215 19.12 4.24 -9.57
CA ASN A 215 19.44 3.35 -10.67
C ASN A 215 18.19 3.09 -11.55
N PRO A 216 17.86 4.01 -12.47
CA PRO A 216 16.72 3.86 -13.37
C PRO A 216 17.07 2.89 -14.50
N LEU A 217 17.01 1.60 -14.21
CA LEU A 217 17.15 0.58 -15.25
C LEU A 217 16.03 0.75 -16.28
N PRO A 218 16.30 0.53 -17.58
CA PRO A 218 15.29 0.62 -18.62
C PRO A 218 14.23 -0.47 -18.40
N ILE A 219 13.12 -0.08 -17.76
CA ILE A 219 11.96 -0.96 -17.62
C ILE A 219 11.25 -0.94 -18.97
N PRO A 220 10.98 -2.13 -19.57
CA PRO A 220 10.31 -2.17 -20.85
C PRO A 220 8.99 -1.40 -20.83
N PRO A 221 8.68 -0.56 -21.83
CA PRO A 221 7.36 -0.03 -22.02
C PRO A 221 6.31 -1.13 -22.14
N ARG A 222 5.05 -0.74 -22.02
CA ARG A 222 3.93 -1.67 -22.13
C ARG A 222 3.98 -2.44 -23.46
N GLY A 223 4.09 -3.76 -23.37
CA GLY A 223 4.14 -4.65 -24.54
C GLY A 223 5.54 -4.89 -25.13
N GLU A 224 6.59 -4.28 -24.60
CA GLU A 224 7.98 -4.52 -25.05
C GLU A 224 8.72 -5.56 -24.19
N GLY A 225 9.69 -6.24 -24.78
CA GLY A 225 10.52 -7.25 -24.10
C GLY A 225 11.51 -6.66 -23.10
N VAL A 226 12.13 -7.51 -22.29
CA VAL A 226 13.12 -7.13 -21.28
C VAL A 226 14.56 -7.03 -21.80
N ASP A 227 14.78 -7.09 -23.10
CA ASP A 227 16.12 -7.18 -23.68
C ASP A 227 16.98 -5.97 -23.33
N ALA A 228 16.41 -4.77 -23.37
CA ALA A 228 17.09 -3.54 -22.97
C ALA A 228 17.48 -3.56 -21.48
N LEU A 229 16.61 -4.08 -20.60
CA LEU A 229 16.89 -4.25 -19.18
C LEU A 229 18.00 -5.26 -18.93
N LEU A 230 17.93 -6.43 -19.56
CA LEU A 230 18.95 -7.47 -19.43
C LEU A 230 20.29 -7.00 -19.99
N LYS A 231 20.28 -6.27 -21.10
CA LYS A 231 21.47 -5.63 -21.67
C LYS A 231 22.08 -4.62 -20.70
N ALA A 232 21.27 -3.70 -20.16
CA ALA A 232 21.72 -2.70 -19.19
C ALA A 232 22.28 -3.34 -17.91
N LEU A 233 21.64 -4.40 -17.40
CA LEU A 233 22.15 -5.16 -16.25
C LEU A 233 23.53 -5.80 -16.57
N ASN A 234 23.69 -6.39 -17.75
CA ASN A 234 24.95 -7.02 -18.16
C ASN A 234 26.05 -5.98 -18.41
N GLU A 235 25.74 -4.81 -18.96
CA GLU A 235 26.69 -3.71 -19.16
C GLU A 235 27.15 -3.07 -17.85
N GLN A 236 26.24 -2.82 -16.93
CA GLN A 236 26.57 -2.23 -15.63
C GLN A 236 27.27 -3.23 -14.68
N TYR A 237 26.98 -4.52 -14.85
CA TYR A 237 27.49 -5.60 -14.00
C TYR A 237 28.00 -6.76 -14.90
N PRO A 238 29.17 -6.61 -15.50
CA PRO A 238 29.72 -7.65 -16.39
C PRO A 238 30.07 -8.93 -15.63
N SER A 239 29.90 -10.07 -16.27
CA SER A 239 30.26 -11.36 -15.69
C SER A 239 31.77 -11.39 -15.42
N PRO A 240 32.21 -11.84 -14.23
CA PRO A 240 33.64 -12.00 -13.94
C PRO A 240 34.39 -12.94 -14.90
N SER A 241 33.68 -13.88 -15.53
CA SER A 241 34.25 -14.84 -16.47
C SER A 241 34.47 -14.30 -17.90
N GLY A 242 33.89 -13.10 -18.21
CA GLY A 242 33.97 -12.52 -19.55
C GLY A 242 33.24 -13.33 -20.63
N GLU A 243 32.55 -14.41 -20.30
CA GLU A 243 31.82 -15.25 -21.26
C GLU A 243 30.64 -14.48 -21.85
N ALA A 244 30.68 -14.24 -23.13
CA ALA A 244 29.61 -13.64 -23.89
C ALA A 244 28.33 -14.48 -23.76
N GLY A 245 27.22 -13.83 -23.30
CA GLY A 245 25.90 -14.47 -23.17
C GLY A 245 25.55 -15.04 -21.80
N LYS A 246 26.47 -15.12 -20.83
CA LYS A 246 26.14 -15.40 -19.43
C LYS A 246 25.92 -14.08 -18.68
N GLY A 247 24.69 -13.78 -18.33
CA GLY A 247 24.33 -12.62 -17.46
C GLY A 247 24.97 -12.75 -16.08
N VAL A 248 25.22 -11.61 -15.44
CA VAL A 248 25.76 -11.55 -14.06
C VAL A 248 24.81 -12.15 -13.04
N PHE A 249 23.51 -12.16 -13.34
CA PHE A 249 22.47 -12.69 -12.47
C PHE A 249 21.86 -13.97 -13.05
N ASP A 250 21.71 -14.97 -12.19
CA ASP A 250 21.08 -16.25 -12.54
C ASP A 250 19.57 -16.12 -12.75
N ALA A 251 18.93 -15.17 -12.05
CA ALA A 251 17.53 -14.82 -12.23
C ALA A 251 17.28 -13.33 -11.97
N VAL A 252 16.19 -12.81 -12.57
CA VAL A 252 15.72 -11.43 -12.41
C VAL A 252 14.27 -11.43 -11.94
N VAL A 253 13.95 -10.65 -10.92
CA VAL A 253 12.59 -10.43 -10.40
C VAL A 253 12.16 -9.00 -10.71
N LEU A 254 11.11 -8.84 -11.50
CA LEU A 254 10.49 -7.55 -11.81
C LEU A 254 9.39 -7.24 -10.77
N ALA A 255 9.65 -6.25 -9.92
CA ALA A 255 8.76 -5.78 -8.86
C ALA A 255 8.47 -4.27 -9.00
N THR A 256 8.31 -3.80 -10.24
CA THR A 256 8.27 -2.40 -10.65
C THR A 256 6.95 -1.69 -10.33
N GLY A 257 5.95 -2.44 -9.84
CA GLY A 257 4.63 -1.91 -9.51
C GLY A 257 3.78 -1.56 -10.75
N THR A 258 2.84 -0.65 -10.56
CA THR A 258 1.96 -0.09 -11.61
C THR A 258 2.21 1.42 -11.71
N PRO A 259 3.23 1.88 -12.45
CA PRO A 259 3.62 3.28 -12.45
C PRO A 259 2.63 4.20 -13.20
N THR A 260 1.80 3.64 -14.10
CA THR A 260 0.91 4.43 -14.96
C THR A 260 -0.41 4.71 -14.26
N ALA A 261 -0.62 5.96 -13.84
CA ALA A 261 -1.91 6.40 -13.32
C ALA A 261 -2.99 6.47 -14.41
N ARG A 262 -4.24 6.28 -14.02
CA ARG A 262 -5.38 6.60 -14.89
C ARG A 262 -5.49 8.11 -15.04
N ASP A 263 -5.74 8.57 -16.26
CA ASP A 263 -5.85 9.99 -16.58
C ASP A 263 -7.23 10.33 -17.17
N LEU A 264 -7.60 11.61 -17.12
CA LEU A 264 -8.78 12.17 -17.76
C LEU A 264 -8.36 12.90 -19.04
N ARG A 265 -8.90 12.45 -20.18
CA ARG A 265 -8.76 13.15 -21.47
C ARG A 265 -9.84 14.24 -21.60
N THR A 266 -9.82 15.18 -20.67
CA THR A 266 -10.84 16.21 -20.50
C THR A 266 -10.25 17.57 -20.85
N PRO A 267 -10.99 18.49 -21.51
CA PRO A 267 -10.51 19.84 -21.80
C PRO A 267 -9.94 20.52 -20.55
N GLY A 268 -8.85 21.25 -20.72
CA GLY A 268 -8.15 21.95 -19.63
C GLY A 268 -7.26 21.06 -18.75
N ARG A 269 -7.03 19.76 -19.12
CA ARG A 269 -6.19 18.84 -18.35
C ARG A 269 -4.77 19.37 -18.08
N ASP A 270 -4.24 20.17 -18.97
CA ASP A 270 -2.88 20.71 -18.91
C ASP A 270 -2.76 22.02 -18.10
N LEU A 271 -3.84 22.50 -17.50
CA LEU A 271 -3.83 23.69 -16.65
C LEU A 271 -2.94 23.46 -15.42
N LYS A 272 -2.15 24.49 -15.09
CA LYS A 272 -1.34 24.49 -13.86
C LYS A 272 -2.28 24.41 -12.64
N GLY A 273 -2.12 23.37 -11.84
CA GLY A 273 -3.00 23.05 -10.72
C GLY A 273 -3.74 21.72 -10.86
N VAL A 274 -3.66 21.06 -12.03
CA VAL A 274 -4.19 19.70 -12.22
C VAL A 274 -3.03 18.69 -12.18
N HIS A 275 -2.96 17.87 -11.13
CA HIS A 275 -1.85 16.96 -10.87
C HIS A 275 -2.34 15.54 -10.59
N PHE A 276 -1.48 14.56 -10.82
CA PHE A 276 -1.71 13.22 -10.28
C PHE A 276 -1.52 13.20 -8.76
N ALA A 277 -2.36 12.47 -8.07
CA ALA A 277 -2.30 12.32 -6.61
C ALA A 277 -0.91 11.89 -6.11
N LEU A 278 -0.26 10.93 -6.82
CA LEU A 278 1.07 10.47 -6.43
C LEU A 278 2.16 11.54 -6.56
N GLU A 279 2.06 12.47 -7.49
CA GLU A 279 3.00 13.61 -7.59
C GLU A 279 2.94 14.46 -6.33
N PHE A 280 1.73 14.79 -5.90
CA PHE A 280 1.48 15.58 -4.69
C PHE A 280 1.97 14.84 -3.42
N LEU A 281 1.61 13.56 -3.25
CA LEU A 281 1.99 12.76 -2.10
C LEU A 281 3.50 12.50 -2.04
N ALA A 282 4.10 12.11 -3.17
CA ALA A 282 5.54 11.84 -3.24
C ALA A 282 6.37 13.10 -2.97
N GLN A 283 5.94 14.23 -3.51
CA GLN A 283 6.63 15.48 -3.25
C GLN A 283 6.54 15.87 -1.78
N GLN A 284 5.37 15.73 -1.12
CA GLN A 284 5.25 16.01 0.30
C GLN A 284 6.14 15.10 1.15
N ASN A 285 6.20 13.81 0.84
CA ASN A 285 7.08 12.89 1.56
C ASN A 285 8.57 13.24 1.37
N ARG A 286 8.98 13.68 0.17
CA ARG A 286 10.35 14.15 -0.08
C ARG A 286 10.67 15.44 0.67
N VAL A 287 9.72 16.36 0.78
CA VAL A 287 9.89 17.56 1.62
C VAL A 287 10.10 17.20 3.09
N LEU A 288 9.36 16.22 3.61
CA LEU A 288 9.57 15.73 4.97
C LEU A 288 10.93 15.04 5.15
N ALA A 289 11.49 14.50 4.08
CA ALA A 289 12.84 13.95 4.04
C ALA A 289 13.94 15.01 3.84
N GLY A 290 13.58 16.30 3.80
CA GLY A 290 14.54 17.42 3.67
C GLY A 290 14.81 17.88 2.24
N MET A 291 14.08 17.36 1.24
CA MET A 291 14.25 17.80 -0.15
C MET A 291 13.54 19.16 -0.37
N GLU A 292 14.23 20.09 -0.97
CA GLU A 292 13.70 21.41 -1.32
C GLU A 292 13.17 21.42 -2.76
N PHE A 293 12.10 22.17 -2.98
CA PHE A 293 11.48 22.41 -4.29
C PHE A 293 11.31 23.93 -4.50
N SER A 294 11.54 24.40 -5.70
CA SER A 294 11.25 25.77 -6.06
C SER A 294 9.73 26.06 -5.97
N LYS A 295 9.35 27.33 -5.89
CA LYS A 295 7.93 27.73 -5.83
C LYS A 295 7.12 27.25 -7.05
N ASP A 296 7.75 27.14 -8.21
CA ASP A 296 7.09 26.73 -9.44
C ASP A 296 6.92 25.21 -9.55
N GLU A 297 7.82 24.44 -8.94
CA GLU A 297 7.77 22.98 -8.89
C GLU A 297 6.90 22.47 -7.74
N ARG A 298 6.74 23.28 -6.67
CA ARG A 298 6.06 22.86 -5.47
C ARG A 298 4.55 22.75 -5.67
N VAL A 299 4.02 21.52 -5.65
CA VAL A 299 2.58 21.26 -5.60
C VAL A 299 2.12 21.42 -4.14
N THR A 300 1.32 22.44 -3.87
CA THR A 300 0.86 22.75 -2.50
C THR A 300 -0.62 23.09 -2.45
N ALA A 301 -1.28 22.62 -1.41
CA ALA A 301 -2.67 22.90 -1.08
C ALA A 301 -2.83 24.17 -0.21
N LYS A 302 -1.73 24.77 0.26
CA LYS A 302 -1.78 25.90 1.20
C LYS A 302 -2.65 27.04 0.69
N GLY A 303 -3.70 27.38 1.44
CA GLY A 303 -4.64 28.47 1.15
C GLY A 303 -5.52 28.26 -0.08
N LYS A 304 -5.60 27.05 -0.64
CA LYS A 304 -6.35 26.73 -1.85
C LYS A 304 -7.64 25.97 -1.56
N ASP A 305 -8.61 26.12 -2.45
CA ASP A 305 -9.74 25.20 -2.58
C ASP A 305 -9.26 23.96 -3.37
N VAL A 306 -9.34 22.78 -2.77
CA VAL A 306 -8.80 21.53 -3.31
C VAL A 306 -9.92 20.61 -3.76
N LEU A 307 -9.81 20.08 -4.97
CA LEU A 307 -10.68 19.02 -5.49
C LEU A 307 -9.87 17.72 -5.62
N VAL A 308 -10.40 16.62 -5.05
CA VAL A 308 -9.85 15.27 -5.21
C VAL A 308 -10.81 14.45 -6.06
N ILE A 309 -10.35 13.92 -7.19
CA ILE A 309 -11.13 13.06 -8.08
C ILE A 309 -10.74 11.59 -7.83
N GLY A 310 -11.67 10.84 -7.24
CA GLY A 310 -11.52 9.44 -6.88
C GLY A 310 -11.75 9.17 -5.40
N GLY A 311 -12.55 8.14 -5.07
CA GLY A 311 -13.04 7.81 -3.73
C GLY A 311 -12.18 6.80 -2.95
N GLY A 312 -11.04 6.37 -3.47
CA GLY A 312 -10.18 5.35 -2.87
C GLY A 312 -9.21 5.86 -1.80
N ASP A 313 -8.37 4.96 -1.28
CA ASP A 313 -7.39 5.27 -0.21
C ASP A 313 -6.40 6.37 -0.63
N THR A 314 -5.97 6.42 -1.90
CA THR A 314 -5.10 7.48 -2.42
C THR A 314 -5.79 8.86 -2.35
N GLY A 315 -7.09 8.92 -2.64
CA GLY A 315 -7.87 10.17 -2.49
C GLY A 315 -7.93 10.62 -1.03
N SER A 316 -8.19 9.67 -0.11
CA SER A 316 -8.14 9.92 1.34
C SER A 316 -6.77 10.45 1.80
N ASP A 317 -5.68 9.91 1.27
CA ASP A 317 -4.32 10.36 1.57
C ASP A 317 -4.05 11.79 1.10
N CYS A 318 -4.62 12.17 -0.05
CA CYS A 318 -4.58 13.55 -0.55
C CYS A 318 -5.35 14.50 0.37
N ILE A 319 -6.52 14.11 0.87
CA ILE A 319 -7.33 14.92 1.80
C ILE A 319 -6.53 15.24 3.06
N GLY A 320 -6.02 14.22 3.76
CA GLY A 320 -5.25 14.43 4.99
C GLY A 320 -3.96 15.22 4.76
N THR A 321 -3.31 15.05 3.61
CA THR A 321 -2.13 15.83 3.24
C THR A 321 -2.48 17.29 2.97
N ALA A 322 -3.62 17.56 2.29
CA ALA A 322 -4.07 18.92 2.00
C ALA A 322 -4.41 19.69 3.29
N HIS A 323 -5.07 19.06 4.25
CA HIS A 323 -5.34 19.67 5.56
C HIS A 323 -4.05 20.08 6.26
N ARG A 324 -3.05 19.19 6.33
CA ARG A 324 -1.75 19.46 6.96
C ARG A 324 -0.94 20.54 6.26
N GLN A 325 -1.18 20.74 4.98
CA GLN A 325 -0.61 21.87 4.24
C GLN A 325 -1.39 23.18 4.44
N GLY A 326 -2.53 23.17 5.13
CA GLY A 326 -3.36 24.36 5.39
C GLY A 326 -4.20 24.77 4.18
N CYS A 327 -4.89 23.83 3.55
CA CYS A 327 -5.87 24.12 2.51
C CYS A 327 -7.04 24.96 3.07
N LYS A 328 -7.76 25.62 2.19
CA LYS A 328 -8.96 26.39 2.54
C LYS A 328 -10.18 25.50 2.63
N SER A 329 -10.33 24.60 1.67
CA SER A 329 -11.39 23.59 1.64
C SER A 329 -10.93 22.35 0.88
N VAL A 330 -11.55 21.19 1.15
CA VAL A 330 -11.36 19.97 0.36
C VAL A 330 -12.73 19.40 -0.04
N THR A 331 -12.88 19.16 -1.34
CA THR A 331 -14.00 18.41 -1.90
C THR A 331 -13.48 17.14 -2.56
N GLN A 332 -14.11 16.00 -2.32
CA GLN A 332 -13.84 14.74 -3.00
C GLN A 332 -15.05 14.35 -3.86
N ILE A 333 -14.79 14.01 -5.11
CA ILE A 333 -15.82 13.50 -6.01
C ILE A 333 -15.48 12.10 -6.51
N GLU A 334 -16.50 11.28 -6.68
CA GLU A 334 -16.39 9.92 -7.20
C GLU A 334 -17.44 9.72 -8.31
N ILE A 335 -17.03 9.10 -9.40
CA ILE A 335 -17.92 8.81 -10.53
C ILE A 335 -18.88 7.66 -10.20
N MET A 336 -18.46 6.74 -9.34
CA MET A 336 -19.26 5.59 -8.90
C MET A 336 -20.34 6.00 -7.90
N PRO A 337 -21.41 5.20 -7.77
CA PRO A 337 -22.42 5.40 -6.74
C PRO A 337 -21.84 5.35 -5.33
N LYS A 338 -22.51 6.01 -4.40
CA LYS A 338 -22.17 5.93 -2.98
C LYS A 338 -22.23 4.48 -2.52
N PRO A 339 -21.13 3.94 -1.94
CA PRO A 339 -21.16 2.60 -1.37
C PRO A 339 -22.19 2.46 -0.26
N VAL A 340 -22.66 1.23 -0.04
CA VAL A 340 -23.61 0.92 1.04
C VAL A 340 -23.02 1.32 2.39
N GLU A 341 -23.83 1.93 3.22
CA GLU A 341 -23.45 2.25 4.60
C GLU A 341 -23.65 1.03 5.52
N GLY A 342 -22.80 0.92 6.53
CA GLY A 342 -22.87 -0.16 7.50
C GLY A 342 -21.83 -1.26 7.28
N PRO A 343 -21.86 -2.29 8.13
CA PRO A 343 -20.81 -3.32 8.14
C PRO A 343 -21.01 -4.42 7.08
N GLU A 344 -22.20 -4.54 6.49
CA GLU A 344 -22.58 -5.62 5.58
C GLU A 344 -22.72 -5.13 4.14
N ASP A 345 -22.32 -5.98 3.21
CA ASP A 345 -22.51 -5.80 1.77
C ASP A 345 -23.27 -7.03 1.23
N PRO A 346 -24.54 -6.87 0.85
CA PRO A 346 -25.35 -7.98 0.32
C PRO A 346 -24.77 -8.62 -0.95
N GLN A 347 -23.98 -7.86 -1.73
CA GLN A 347 -23.36 -8.36 -2.95
C GLN A 347 -22.03 -9.10 -2.69
N ASN A 348 -21.39 -8.85 -1.54
CA ASN A 348 -20.19 -9.55 -1.10
C ASN A 348 -20.35 -9.97 0.37
N PRO A 349 -21.21 -10.96 0.62
CA PRO A 349 -21.51 -11.39 1.99
C PRO A 349 -20.28 -11.97 2.68
N TRP A 350 -20.26 -11.89 4.00
CA TRP A 350 -19.23 -12.54 4.81
C TRP A 350 -19.01 -14.00 4.35
N PRO A 351 -17.77 -14.49 4.29
CA PRO A 351 -16.52 -13.92 4.79
C PRO A 351 -15.75 -13.04 3.80
N ASN A 352 -16.34 -12.67 2.66
CA ASN A 352 -15.70 -11.83 1.66
C ASN A 352 -15.50 -10.39 2.15
N TRP A 353 -14.63 -9.67 1.46
CA TRP A 353 -14.40 -8.26 1.73
C TRP A 353 -15.61 -7.41 1.32
N PRO A 354 -16.29 -6.71 2.25
CA PRO A 354 -17.45 -5.90 1.92
C PRO A 354 -17.04 -4.61 1.19
N ARG A 355 -17.85 -4.19 0.21
CA ARG A 355 -17.69 -2.94 -0.52
C ARG A 355 -18.56 -1.83 0.11
N THR A 356 -18.34 -1.58 1.39
CA THR A 356 -19.09 -0.58 2.14
C THR A 356 -18.37 0.76 2.18
N LEU A 357 -19.10 1.82 2.51
CA LEU A 357 -18.54 3.16 2.65
C LEU A 357 -17.46 3.18 3.74
N LYS A 358 -16.25 3.54 3.33
CA LYS A 358 -15.13 3.73 4.24
C LYS A 358 -15.01 5.21 4.62
N THR A 359 -14.91 5.47 5.91
CA THR A 359 -14.49 6.75 6.47
C THR A 359 -13.14 6.54 7.15
N THR A 360 -12.12 7.26 6.72
CA THR A 360 -10.77 7.18 7.27
C THR A 360 -10.51 8.38 8.18
N SER A 361 -9.41 8.33 8.95
CA SER A 361 -8.96 9.47 9.76
C SER A 361 -8.86 10.78 8.98
N SER A 362 -8.45 10.71 7.70
CA SER A 362 -8.37 11.90 6.82
C SER A 362 -9.75 12.47 6.44
N HIS A 363 -10.76 11.62 6.28
CA HIS A 363 -12.13 12.10 6.04
C HIS A 363 -12.74 12.77 7.28
N GLU A 364 -12.41 12.27 8.47
CA GLU A 364 -12.83 12.85 9.75
C GLU A 364 -12.24 14.25 9.98
N GLU A 365 -11.09 14.54 9.41
CA GLU A 365 -10.41 15.84 9.45
C GLU A 365 -11.18 16.94 8.69
N GLY A 366 -12.19 16.56 7.89
CA GLY A 366 -13.08 17.45 7.18
C GLY A 366 -12.96 17.32 5.66
N CYS A 367 -14.08 16.96 5.01
CA CYS A 367 -14.15 16.86 3.56
C CYS A 367 -15.62 16.80 3.10
N THR A 368 -15.94 17.55 2.06
CA THR A 368 -17.21 17.36 1.35
C THR A 368 -17.06 16.22 0.37
N ARG A 369 -17.84 15.14 0.54
CA ARG A 369 -17.78 13.95 -0.32
C ARG A 369 -19.02 13.86 -1.19
N ARG A 370 -18.82 13.63 -2.49
CA ARG A 370 -19.92 13.53 -3.47
C ARG A 370 -19.68 12.34 -4.39
N TRP A 371 -20.75 11.64 -4.72
CA TRP A 371 -20.75 10.45 -5.59
C TRP A 371 -21.63 10.69 -6.82
N ASN A 372 -21.51 9.84 -7.83
CA ASN A 372 -22.20 10.00 -9.11
C ASN A 372 -21.86 11.34 -9.79
N ILE A 373 -20.59 11.77 -9.71
CA ILE A 373 -20.15 13.04 -10.29
C ILE A 373 -19.13 12.76 -11.39
N ASN A 374 -19.49 13.12 -12.63
CA ASN A 374 -18.60 13.06 -13.78
C ASN A 374 -17.91 14.40 -14.00
N THR A 375 -16.63 14.36 -14.36
CA THR A 375 -15.83 15.55 -14.70
C THR A 375 -15.94 15.85 -16.18
N LEU A 376 -16.39 17.07 -16.54
CA LEU A 376 -16.57 17.49 -17.92
C LEU A 376 -15.43 18.33 -18.47
N GLU A 377 -14.90 19.25 -17.65
CA GLU A 377 -13.93 20.27 -18.09
C GLU A 377 -13.18 20.86 -16.90
N PHE A 378 -11.89 21.09 -17.05
CA PHE A 378 -11.09 21.92 -16.14
C PHE A 378 -11.10 23.36 -16.64
N LEU A 379 -11.57 24.29 -15.81
CA LEU A 379 -11.70 25.71 -16.14
C LEU A 379 -10.49 26.47 -15.61
N GLY A 380 -9.96 27.39 -16.40
CA GLY A 380 -8.79 28.14 -15.98
C GLY A 380 -8.70 29.56 -16.56
N GLU A 381 -7.92 30.38 -15.89
CA GLU A 381 -7.56 31.74 -16.31
C GLU A 381 -6.04 31.86 -16.32
N ASN A 382 -5.50 32.46 -17.38
CA ASN A 382 -4.05 32.64 -17.53
C ASN A 382 -3.23 31.35 -17.34
N GLY A 383 -3.77 30.21 -17.82
CA GLY A 383 -3.13 28.90 -17.73
C GLY A 383 -3.17 28.27 -16.32
N LYS A 384 -3.92 28.80 -15.36
CA LYS A 384 -4.08 28.29 -14.01
C LYS A 384 -5.51 27.80 -13.77
N LEU A 385 -5.65 26.71 -13.04
CA LEU A 385 -6.94 26.15 -12.64
C LEU A 385 -7.70 27.12 -11.73
N THR A 386 -8.99 27.34 -12.01
CA THR A 386 -9.90 28.17 -11.19
C THR A 386 -11.15 27.40 -10.78
N GLY A 387 -11.48 26.31 -11.47
CA GLY A 387 -12.61 25.48 -11.16
C GLY A 387 -12.72 24.24 -12.06
N VAL A 388 -13.62 23.35 -11.72
CA VAL A 388 -13.90 22.14 -12.50
C VAL A 388 -15.39 22.05 -12.77
N LYS A 389 -15.76 21.95 -14.05
CA LYS A 389 -17.14 21.74 -14.48
C LYS A 389 -17.46 20.27 -14.36
N VAL A 390 -18.52 19.98 -13.62
CA VAL A 390 -18.94 18.62 -13.31
C VAL A 390 -20.42 18.42 -13.64
N GLN A 391 -20.81 17.16 -13.80
CA GLN A 391 -22.17 16.73 -14.08
C GLN A 391 -22.59 15.62 -13.11
N GLU A 392 -23.72 15.78 -12.44
CA GLU A 392 -24.34 14.68 -11.73
C GLU A 392 -24.81 13.65 -12.77
N ILE A 393 -24.63 12.38 -12.45
CA ILE A 393 -24.98 11.25 -13.33
C ILE A 393 -25.79 10.20 -12.57
N ASP A 394 -26.44 9.35 -13.31
CA ASP A 394 -27.06 8.11 -12.83
C ASP A 394 -26.54 6.91 -13.63
N TRP A 395 -26.42 5.75 -12.97
CA TRP A 395 -25.98 4.52 -13.60
C TRP A 395 -27.19 3.64 -13.87
N GLN A 396 -27.51 3.41 -15.13
CA GLN A 396 -28.64 2.60 -15.54
C GLN A 396 -28.20 1.26 -16.17
N PRO A 397 -28.98 0.19 -15.98
CA PRO A 397 -28.73 -1.06 -16.68
C PRO A 397 -28.65 -0.83 -18.21
N ASN A 398 -27.67 -1.42 -18.86
CA ASN A 398 -27.56 -1.36 -20.29
C ASN A 398 -28.61 -2.32 -20.91
N PRO A 399 -29.57 -1.83 -21.74
CA PRO A 399 -30.57 -2.68 -22.39
C PRO A 399 -29.96 -3.79 -23.26
N GLU A 400 -28.77 -3.57 -23.82
CA GLU A 400 -28.03 -4.53 -24.64
C GLU A 400 -27.20 -5.51 -23.82
N GLY A 401 -27.25 -5.42 -22.47
CA GLY A 401 -26.40 -6.18 -21.56
C GLY A 401 -25.01 -5.59 -21.41
N GLY A 402 -24.21 -6.14 -20.50
CA GLY A 402 -22.85 -5.71 -20.24
C GLY A 402 -22.75 -4.64 -19.15
N ARG A 403 -21.88 -3.62 -19.34
CA ARG A 403 -21.65 -2.58 -18.34
C ARG A 403 -22.81 -1.59 -18.27
N PRO A 404 -23.19 -1.12 -17.06
CA PRO A 404 -24.16 -0.03 -16.93
C PRO A 404 -23.76 1.19 -17.76
N ILE A 405 -24.75 1.91 -18.25
CA ILE A 405 -24.56 3.17 -18.97
C ILE A 405 -24.72 4.35 -18.05
N MET A 406 -23.93 5.38 -18.33
CA MET A 406 -23.93 6.64 -17.58
C MET A 406 -24.97 7.58 -18.21
N VAL A 407 -25.90 8.09 -17.42
CA VAL A 407 -26.94 9.04 -17.86
C VAL A 407 -26.79 10.35 -17.10
N GLU A 408 -26.77 11.47 -17.79
CA GLU A 408 -26.68 12.79 -17.17
C GLU A 408 -27.94 13.13 -16.38
N LYS A 409 -27.77 13.78 -15.23
CA LYS A 409 -28.84 14.20 -14.33
C LYS A 409 -28.69 15.67 -13.95
N GLY A 410 -29.72 16.45 -14.18
CA GLY A 410 -29.71 17.88 -13.85
C GLY A 410 -28.87 18.71 -14.85
N LYS A 411 -28.33 19.84 -14.36
CA LYS A 411 -27.47 20.74 -15.15
C LYS A 411 -26.03 20.66 -14.65
N PRO A 412 -25.05 20.85 -15.54
CA PRO A 412 -23.66 21.00 -15.10
C PRO A 412 -23.49 22.11 -14.09
N GLU A 413 -22.60 21.92 -13.15
CA GLU A 413 -22.20 22.91 -12.15
C GLU A 413 -20.67 23.08 -12.12
N ILE A 414 -20.20 24.13 -11.47
CA ILE A 414 -18.76 24.42 -11.32
C ILE A 414 -18.38 24.26 -9.87
N ILE A 415 -17.43 23.36 -9.60
CA ILE A 415 -16.77 23.25 -8.30
C ILE A 415 -15.52 24.15 -8.37
N LYS A 416 -15.46 25.15 -7.49
CA LYS A 416 -14.27 26.01 -7.37
C LYS A 416 -13.09 25.17 -6.90
N ALA A 417 -11.97 25.24 -7.60
CA ALA A 417 -10.74 24.54 -7.25
C ALA A 417 -9.52 25.25 -7.86
N GLU A 418 -8.49 25.44 -7.05
CA GLU A 418 -7.18 25.97 -7.45
C GLU A 418 -6.12 24.85 -7.47
N LEU A 419 -6.46 23.69 -6.93
CA LEU A 419 -5.69 22.46 -7.00
C LEU A 419 -6.66 21.28 -7.20
N CYS A 420 -6.41 20.51 -8.25
CA CYS A 420 -7.14 19.27 -8.52
C CYS A 420 -6.18 18.09 -8.51
N LEU A 421 -6.51 17.04 -7.73
CA LEU A 421 -5.69 15.85 -7.53
C LEU A 421 -6.40 14.62 -8.10
N LEU A 422 -5.81 14.02 -9.14
CA LEU A 422 -6.36 12.85 -9.81
C LEU A 422 -5.94 11.58 -9.08
N ALA A 423 -6.89 10.97 -8.35
CA ALA A 423 -6.70 9.78 -7.51
C ALA A 423 -7.54 8.58 -8.02
N MET A 424 -7.61 8.38 -9.33
CA MET A 424 -8.50 7.42 -10.00
C MET A 424 -7.92 6.01 -10.16
N GLY A 425 -6.83 5.70 -9.47
CA GLY A 425 -6.12 4.42 -9.54
C GLY A 425 -5.17 4.31 -10.72
N PHE A 426 -4.76 3.07 -11.04
CA PHE A 426 -3.66 2.79 -11.97
C PHE A 426 -4.10 1.83 -13.07
N LEU A 427 -3.35 1.84 -14.17
CA LEU A 427 -3.49 0.88 -15.25
C LEU A 427 -2.63 -0.34 -14.93
N LYS A 428 -3.22 -1.54 -15.09
CA LYS A 428 -2.45 -2.77 -14.96
C LYS A 428 -1.37 -2.82 -16.05
N PRO A 429 -0.11 -3.14 -15.73
CA PRO A 429 0.92 -3.37 -16.73
C PRO A 429 0.54 -4.56 -17.62
N GLU A 430 0.89 -4.48 -18.89
CA GLU A 430 0.88 -5.61 -19.83
C GLU A 430 2.31 -6.14 -19.93
N HIS A 431 2.43 -7.46 -19.93
CA HIS A 431 3.73 -8.13 -20.01
C HIS A 431 3.77 -8.99 -21.27
N PRO A 432 4.85 -8.90 -22.06
CA PRO A 432 5.15 -9.88 -23.10
C PRO A 432 5.59 -11.21 -22.46
N GLU A 433 5.85 -12.20 -23.26
CA GLU A 433 6.57 -13.39 -22.82
C GLU A 433 8.00 -13.03 -22.44
N TYR A 434 8.39 -13.40 -21.22
CA TYR A 434 9.74 -13.17 -20.70
C TYR A 434 10.60 -14.43 -20.80
N PRO A 435 11.93 -14.27 -20.86
CA PRO A 435 12.88 -15.38 -20.71
C PRO A 435 12.59 -16.17 -19.41
N ARG A 436 12.91 -17.47 -19.41
CA ARG A 436 12.61 -18.38 -18.29
C ARG A 436 13.20 -17.99 -16.93
N ASN A 437 14.26 -17.19 -16.92
CA ASN A 437 14.93 -16.69 -15.73
C ASN A 437 14.40 -15.31 -15.26
N VAL A 438 13.36 -14.76 -15.90
CA VAL A 438 12.72 -13.50 -15.52
C VAL A 438 11.35 -13.78 -14.91
N PHE A 439 11.12 -13.23 -13.72
CA PHE A 439 9.92 -13.43 -12.94
C PHE A 439 9.27 -12.08 -12.60
N VAL A 440 7.96 -12.02 -12.60
CA VAL A 440 7.21 -10.78 -12.29
C VAL A 440 6.41 -10.99 -11.01
N CYS A 441 6.38 -9.98 -10.13
CA CYS A 441 5.62 -10.04 -8.88
C CYS A 441 4.94 -8.72 -8.49
N GLY A 442 4.07 -8.80 -7.51
CA GLY A 442 3.34 -7.66 -6.96
C GLY A 442 2.38 -7.03 -7.94
N ASP A 443 2.21 -5.71 -7.83
CA ASP A 443 1.31 -4.96 -8.70
C ASP A 443 1.78 -4.96 -10.16
N SER A 444 3.05 -5.17 -10.41
CA SER A 444 3.56 -5.38 -11.76
C SER A 444 2.88 -6.58 -12.43
N ALA A 445 2.71 -7.70 -11.73
CA ALA A 445 2.05 -8.89 -12.27
C ALA A 445 0.53 -8.80 -12.25
N ASN A 446 -0.04 -8.27 -11.17
CA ASN A 446 -1.45 -8.42 -10.84
C ASN A 446 -2.30 -7.14 -11.04
N GLY A 447 -1.65 -5.99 -11.26
CA GLY A 447 -2.27 -4.67 -11.17
C GLY A 447 -2.26 -4.15 -9.72
N ALA A 448 -2.66 -2.88 -9.54
CA ALA A 448 -2.68 -2.22 -8.25
C ALA A 448 -3.46 -3.03 -7.20
N SER A 449 -2.85 -3.27 -6.06
CA SER A 449 -3.39 -4.15 -5.03
C SER A 449 -3.03 -3.69 -3.61
N LEU A 450 -3.42 -4.46 -2.62
CA LEU A 450 -3.09 -4.21 -1.21
C LEU A 450 -1.63 -4.57 -0.91
N VAL A 451 -1.01 -3.88 0.04
CA VAL A 451 0.36 -4.15 0.50
C VAL A 451 0.59 -5.63 0.83
N VAL A 452 -0.34 -6.24 1.53
CA VAL A 452 -0.29 -7.66 1.91
C VAL A 452 -0.33 -8.60 0.70
N ARG A 453 -1.07 -8.25 -0.37
CA ARG A 453 -1.10 -9.02 -1.63
C ARG A 453 0.21 -8.85 -2.41
N ALA A 454 0.74 -7.65 -2.45
CA ALA A 454 2.03 -7.37 -3.07
C ALA A 454 3.15 -8.18 -2.39
N MET A 455 3.20 -8.18 -1.06
CA MET A 455 4.15 -8.98 -0.28
C MET A 455 3.99 -10.48 -0.52
N ALA A 456 2.75 -11.00 -0.49
CA ALA A 456 2.48 -12.42 -0.76
C ALA A 456 2.94 -12.84 -2.17
N SER A 457 2.70 -11.99 -3.18
CA SER A 457 3.19 -12.22 -4.54
C SER A 457 4.72 -12.25 -4.61
N GLY A 458 5.41 -11.38 -3.88
CA GLY A 458 6.86 -11.38 -3.76
C GLY A 458 7.39 -12.69 -3.17
N LYS A 459 6.82 -13.14 -2.05
CA LYS A 459 7.16 -14.43 -1.40
C LYS A 459 6.96 -15.64 -2.34
N GLN A 460 5.80 -15.69 -3.00
CA GLN A 460 5.51 -16.77 -3.97
C GLN A 460 6.50 -16.75 -5.13
N THR A 461 6.91 -15.56 -5.58
CA THR A 461 7.91 -15.43 -6.66
C THR A 461 9.29 -15.86 -6.19
N ALA A 462 9.69 -15.59 -4.95
CA ALA A 462 10.93 -16.13 -4.39
C ALA A 462 10.96 -17.67 -4.43
N LEU A 463 9.87 -18.33 -4.09
CA LEU A 463 9.74 -19.78 -4.20
C LEU A 463 9.85 -20.27 -5.67
N ARG A 464 9.26 -19.56 -6.63
CA ARG A 464 9.36 -19.88 -8.06
C ARG A 464 10.80 -19.75 -8.56
N VAL A 465 11.49 -18.68 -8.17
CA VAL A 465 12.92 -18.48 -8.46
C VAL A 465 13.76 -19.61 -7.87
N ASN A 466 13.54 -19.95 -6.59
CA ASN A 466 14.24 -21.05 -5.94
C ASN A 466 14.03 -22.37 -6.67
N ASN A 467 12.79 -22.71 -7.03
CA ASN A 467 12.48 -23.95 -7.77
C ASN A 467 13.14 -23.97 -9.17
N TYR A 468 13.28 -22.82 -9.82
CA TYR A 468 13.96 -22.70 -11.10
C TYR A 468 15.47 -22.90 -10.95
N LEU A 469 16.07 -22.26 -9.96
CA LEU A 469 17.52 -22.27 -9.77
C LEU A 469 18.02 -23.55 -9.07
N SER A 470 17.18 -24.33 -8.41
CA SER A 470 17.56 -25.60 -7.75
C SER A 470 17.60 -26.80 -8.71
N LYS A 471 17.16 -26.62 -9.94
CA LYS A 471 17.26 -27.61 -11.03
C LYS A 471 18.63 -27.51 -11.72
#